data_b2b1d6ba7d79b08a4aedc7fb221fb5b7
#
_entry.id   b2b1d6ba7d79b08a4aedc7fb221fb5b7
#
_cell.length_a   1.000
_cell.length_b   1.000
_cell.length_c   1.000
_cell.angle_alpha   90.00
_cell.angle_beta   90.00
_cell.angle_gamma   90.00
#
_symmetry.space_group_name_H-M   'P 1'
#
loop_
_entity.id
_entity.type
_entity.pdbx_description
1 polymer ?
#
loop_
_entity_poly.entity_id
_entity_poly.type
_entity_poly.pdbx_seq_one_letter_code
_entity_poly.pdbx_strand_id
1 'polypeptide(L)'
;MQLMSSLQQEAYNYIKDLILTNRLDVNSLYSETKLSKELGISRTPMREALQCLSQDGYIDVIPSKGFRIRQLNQKDMKETIQIRCAIEGFCTHCLANDINTARGQKTIRELGNILDLQYKTIEDHPDNDNYEDFISYDHQFHLLLVKYINNDEVNHIFQRLMYLIKLTSQSALEVDGRITGTLDEHKKYFDYLKAGNGDKAYSILIDHLMTVSYTHLTLPTK
;
A
#
# COMPACT_ATOMS: atom_id res chain seq x y z
N MET A 1 -1.29 -19.29 14.74
CA MET A 1 -0.48 -18.07 14.94
C MET A 1 0.20 -18.16 16.29
N GLN A 2 1.54 -18.22 16.35
CA GLN A 2 2.27 -18.27 17.60
C GLN A 2 2.19 -16.89 18.26
N LEU A 3 1.76 -16.81 19.53
CA LEU A 3 1.69 -15.54 20.26
C LEU A 3 3.11 -14.98 20.41
N MET A 4 3.35 -13.78 19.86
CA MET A 4 4.61 -13.06 20.04
C MET A 4 4.80 -12.71 21.51
N SER A 5 6.05 -12.78 22.01
CA SER A 5 6.38 -12.20 23.31
C SER A 5 6.25 -10.67 23.26
N SER A 6 6.04 -10.00 24.39
CA SER A 6 5.87 -8.53 24.41
C SER A 6 7.07 -7.79 23.81
N LEU A 7 8.29 -8.25 24.09
CA LEU A 7 9.53 -7.66 23.52
C LEU A 7 9.69 -7.95 22.02
N GLN A 8 9.25 -9.10 21.55
CA GLN A 8 9.23 -9.43 20.12
C GLN A 8 8.23 -8.55 19.38
N GLN A 9 7.04 -8.34 19.94
CA GLN A 9 6.01 -7.48 19.36
C GLN A 9 6.46 -6.02 19.34
N GLU A 10 7.12 -5.55 20.39
CA GLU A 10 7.70 -4.21 20.46
C GLU A 10 8.75 -4.01 19.37
N ALA A 11 9.69 -4.95 19.22
CA ALA A 11 10.71 -4.91 18.17
C ALA A 11 10.09 -4.95 16.76
N TYR A 12 9.10 -5.80 16.55
CA TYR A 12 8.37 -5.89 15.28
C TYR A 12 7.71 -4.56 14.93
N ASN A 13 6.95 -3.96 15.87
CA ASN A 13 6.25 -2.69 15.65
C ASN A 13 7.23 -1.55 15.43
N TYR A 14 8.32 -1.49 16.19
CA TYR A 14 9.35 -0.47 16.05
C TYR A 14 9.99 -0.47 14.67
N ILE A 15 10.46 -1.64 14.20
CA ILE A 15 11.10 -1.74 12.88
C ILE A 15 10.07 -1.47 11.77
N LYS A 16 8.86 -2.00 11.90
CA LYS A 16 7.78 -1.75 10.96
C LYS A 16 7.47 -0.25 10.85
N ASP A 17 7.44 0.47 11.98
CA ASP A 17 7.25 1.93 11.98
C ASP A 17 8.40 2.66 11.28
N LEU A 18 9.67 2.28 11.56
CA LEU A 18 10.83 2.84 10.86
C LEU A 18 10.74 2.68 9.33
N ILE A 19 10.25 1.53 8.89
CA ILE A 19 10.05 1.20 7.48
C ILE A 19 8.90 2.06 6.89
N LEU A 20 7.73 2.07 7.55
CA LEU A 20 6.52 2.77 7.07
C LEU A 20 6.69 4.29 7.03
N THR A 21 7.55 4.84 7.89
CA THR A 21 7.85 6.27 7.98
C THR A 21 9.10 6.69 7.17
N ASN A 22 9.60 5.83 6.27
CA ASN A 22 10.79 6.06 5.43
C ASN A 22 12.05 6.46 6.21
N ARG A 23 12.14 6.08 7.50
CA ARG A 23 13.34 6.31 8.33
C ARG A 23 14.47 5.32 8.09
N LEU A 24 14.21 4.26 7.34
CA LEU A 24 15.19 3.31 6.82
C LEU A 24 15.31 3.48 5.31
N ASP A 25 16.52 3.65 4.81
CA ASP A 25 16.81 3.68 3.38
C ASP A 25 16.68 2.27 2.77
N VAL A 26 15.94 2.15 1.67
CA VAL A 26 15.66 0.89 0.98
C VAL A 26 16.90 0.21 0.41
N ASN A 27 17.98 0.98 0.13
CA ASN A 27 19.23 0.47 -0.44
C ASN A 27 20.25 0.08 0.62
N SER A 28 19.97 0.31 1.90
CA SER A 28 20.92 0.10 2.99
C SER A 28 20.77 -1.28 3.65
N LEU A 29 21.89 -1.76 4.21
CA LEU A 29 21.95 -2.97 5.02
C LEU A 29 21.95 -2.61 6.51
N TYR A 30 21.03 -3.21 7.28
CA TYR A 30 20.82 -2.90 8.70
C TYR A 30 21.30 -4.03 9.60
N SER A 31 21.94 -3.65 10.71
CA SER A 31 22.48 -4.61 11.68
C SER A 31 21.47 -4.93 12.78
N GLU A 32 21.14 -6.22 12.93
CA GLU A 32 20.35 -6.76 14.06
C GLU A 32 20.90 -6.28 15.41
N THR A 33 22.24 -6.34 15.57
CA THR A 33 22.91 -5.97 16.82
C THR A 33 22.81 -4.48 17.13
N LYS A 34 22.83 -3.61 16.11
CA LYS A 34 22.70 -2.16 16.30
C LYS A 34 21.29 -1.82 16.77
N LEU A 35 20.27 -2.33 16.08
CA LEU A 35 18.86 -2.07 16.43
C LEU A 35 18.46 -2.66 17.79
N SER A 36 18.96 -3.87 18.14
CA SER A 36 18.69 -4.43 19.47
C SER A 36 19.26 -3.57 20.59
N LYS A 37 20.43 -2.94 20.39
CA LYS A 37 21.00 -1.98 21.36
C LYS A 37 20.19 -0.67 21.43
N GLU A 38 19.75 -0.14 20.30
CA GLU A 38 18.94 1.08 20.24
C GLU A 38 17.61 0.88 20.97
N LEU A 39 16.99 -0.28 20.84
CA LEU A 39 15.71 -0.62 21.50
C LEU A 39 15.91 -1.13 22.94
N GLY A 40 17.16 -1.38 23.39
CA GLY A 40 17.45 -1.85 24.74
C GLY A 40 17.02 -3.29 25.02
N ILE A 41 16.89 -4.14 23.99
CA ILE A 41 16.47 -5.54 24.10
C ILE A 41 17.60 -6.50 23.72
N SER A 42 17.44 -7.77 24.11
CA SER A 42 18.38 -8.82 23.71
C SER A 42 18.21 -9.19 22.22
N ARG A 43 19.21 -9.89 21.66
CA ARG A 43 19.22 -10.29 20.24
C ARG A 43 18.14 -11.34 19.90
N THR A 44 17.69 -12.15 20.86
CA THR A 44 16.71 -13.20 20.60
C THR A 44 15.36 -12.63 20.17
N PRO A 45 14.65 -11.78 20.94
CA PRO A 45 13.39 -11.20 20.51
C PRO A 45 13.55 -10.30 19.27
N MET A 46 14.70 -9.65 19.09
CA MET A 46 15.00 -8.89 17.87
C MET A 46 15.03 -9.80 16.64
N ARG A 47 15.73 -10.94 16.72
CA ARG A 47 15.83 -11.91 15.62
C ARG A 47 14.48 -12.53 15.27
N GLU A 48 13.69 -12.87 16.27
CA GLU A 48 12.34 -13.39 16.09
C GLU A 48 11.43 -12.35 15.42
N ALA A 49 11.51 -11.09 15.82
CA ALA A 49 10.80 -9.98 15.16
C ALA A 49 11.22 -9.81 13.70
N LEU A 50 12.52 -9.86 13.39
CA LEU A 50 13.03 -9.81 12.03
C LEU A 50 12.58 -11.00 11.18
N GLN A 51 12.48 -12.20 11.75
CA GLN A 51 11.93 -13.35 11.05
C GLN A 51 10.44 -13.15 10.70
N CYS A 52 9.65 -12.61 11.63
CA CYS A 52 8.25 -12.27 11.36
C CYS A 52 8.12 -11.19 10.28
N LEU A 53 8.92 -10.12 10.34
CA LEU A 53 8.94 -9.08 9.30
C LEU A 53 9.36 -9.62 7.93
N SER A 54 10.26 -10.61 7.90
CA SER A 54 10.65 -11.29 6.66
C SER A 54 9.54 -12.18 6.12
N GLN A 55 8.84 -12.93 6.98
CA GLN A 55 7.67 -13.73 6.61
C GLN A 55 6.53 -12.86 6.09
N ASP A 56 6.35 -11.70 6.71
CA ASP A 56 5.38 -10.69 6.28
C ASP A 56 5.83 -9.94 5.02
N GLY A 57 7.06 -10.16 4.54
CA GLY A 57 7.56 -9.60 3.30
C GLY A 57 8.02 -8.14 3.38
N TYR A 58 8.25 -7.59 4.58
CA TYR A 58 8.78 -6.23 4.75
C TYR A 58 10.29 -6.14 4.51
N ILE A 59 11.02 -7.20 4.81
CA ILE A 59 12.48 -7.25 4.76
C ILE A 59 13.01 -8.56 4.18
N ASP A 60 14.23 -8.52 3.66
CA ASP A 60 15.04 -9.70 3.33
C ASP A 60 16.13 -9.84 4.39
N VAL A 61 16.17 -10.98 5.09
CA VAL A 61 17.26 -11.30 6.03
C VAL A 61 18.46 -11.83 5.25
N ILE A 62 19.62 -11.21 5.44
CA ILE A 62 20.89 -11.60 4.81
C ILE A 62 21.74 -12.34 5.86
N PRO A 63 21.97 -13.64 5.72
CA PRO A 63 22.71 -14.43 6.71
C PRO A 63 24.05 -13.77 7.08
N SER A 64 24.33 -13.68 8.38
CA SER A 64 25.55 -13.10 8.97
C SER A 64 25.81 -11.62 8.68
N LYS A 65 24.95 -10.92 7.92
CA LYS A 65 25.13 -9.51 7.55
C LYS A 65 24.06 -8.60 8.15
N GLY A 66 22.84 -9.11 8.38
CA GLY A 66 21.73 -8.32 8.88
C GLY A 66 20.49 -8.44 7.99
N PHE A 67 19.82 -7.33 7.70
CA PHE A 67 18.65 -7.32 6.83
C PHE A 67 18.60 -6.04 5.99
N ARG A 68 17.82 -6.06 4.93
CA ARG A 68 17.48 -4.90 4.10
C ARG A 68 15.97 -4.83 3.89
N ILE A 69 15.47 -3.67 3.53
CA ILE A 69 14.07 -3.51 3.13
C ILE A 69 13.87 -4.28 1.82
N ARG A 70 12.78 -5.07 1.75
CA ARG A 70 12.44 -5.82 0.54
C ARG A 70 11.98 -4.87 -0.55
N GLN A 71 12.53 -5.03 -1.74
CA GLN A 71 12.05 -4.38 -2.96
C GLN A 71 11.31 -5.39 -3.81
N LEU A 72 10.19 -4.98 -4.41
CA LEU A 72 9.45 -5.85 -5.32
C LEU A 72 10.19 -5.96 -6.66
N ASN A 73 10.39 -7.19 -7.11
CA ASN A 73 10.78 -7.43 -8.48
C ASN A 73 9.55 -7.44 -9.41
N GLN A 74 9.77 -7.50 -10.71
CA GLN A 74 8.68 -7.49 -11.71
C GLN A 74 7.65 -8.60 -11.49
N LYS A 75 8.08 -9.80 -11.09
CA LYS A 75 7.18 -10.92 -10.80
C LYS A 75 6.35 -10.63 -9.56
N ASP A 76 6.98 -10.17 -8.46
CA ASP A 76 6.30 -9.80 -7.22
C ASP A 76 5.25 -8.72 -7.48
N MET A 77 5.57 -7.71 -8.31
CA MET A 77 4.64 -6.65 -8.68
C MET A 77 3.42 -7.19 -9.40
N LYS A 78 3.62 -8.03 -10.41
CA LYS A 78 2.52 -8.66 -11.16
C LYS A 78 1.61 -9.49 -10.24
N GLU A 79 2.19 -10.31 -9.37
CA GLU A 79 1.44 -11.13 -8.42
C GLU A 79 0.67 -10.26 -7.41
N THR A 80 1.27 -9.18 -6.94
CA THR A 80 0.63 -8.20 -6.03
C THR A 80 -0.58 -7.53 -6.69
N ILE A 81 -0.46 -7.10 -7.95
CA ILE A 81 -1.58 -6.51 -8.70
C ILE A 81 -2.71 -7.51 -8.90
N GLN A 82 -2.41 -8.77 -9.22
CA GLN A 82 -3.43 -9.82 -9.34
C GLN A 82 -4.23 -10.02 -8.05
N ILE A 83 -3.55 -9.99 -6.90
CA ILE A 83 -4.20 -10.08 -5.59
C ILE A 83 -5.06 -8.83 -5.33
N ARG A 84 -4.57 -7.63 -5.67
CA ARG A 84 -5.34 -6.39 -5.58
C ARG A 84 -6.62 -6.46 -6.42
N CYS A 85 -6.51 -6.88 -7.68
CA CYS A 85 -7.66 -7.02 -8.56
C CYS A 85 -8.73 -7.94 -7.95
N ALA A 86 -8.33 -9.05 -7.34
CA ALA A 86 -9.26 -9.99 -6.70
C ALA A 86 -9.92 -9.36 -5.46
N ILE A 87 -9.15 -8.73 -4.56
CA ILE A 87 -9.66 -8.16 -3.32
C ILE A 87 -10.49 -6.90 -3.60
N GLU A 88 -9.92 -5.93 -4.30
CA GLU A 88 -10.57 -4.65 -4.54
C GLU A 88 -11.78 -4.78 -5.47
N GLY A 89 -11.71 -5.67 -6.46
CA GLY A 89 -12.85 -5.99 -7.32
C GLY A 89 -14.02 -6.54 -6.53
N PHE A 90 -13.80 -7.48 -5.61
CA PHE A 90 -14.82 -7.99 -4.71
C PHE A 90 -15.40 -6.87 -3.82
N CYS A 91 -14.55 -6.03 -3.22
CA CYS A 91 -14.99 -4.91 -2.38
C CYS A 91 -15.82 -3.89 -3.16
N THR A 92 -15.46 -3.63 -4.43
CA THR A 92 -16.22 -2.75 -5.34
C THR A 92 -17.66 -3.23 -5.53
N HIS A 93 -17.85 -4.52 -5.84
CA HIS A 93 -19.20 -5.09 -5.97
C HIS A 93 -19.99 -5.05 -4.65
N CYS A 94 -19.33 -5.35 -3.52
CA CYS A 94 -19.99 -5.26 -2.20
C CYS A 94 -20.48 -3.84 -1.92
N LEU A 95 -19.63 -2.83 -2.12
CA LEU A 95 -19.99 -1.43 -1.87
C LEU A 95 -21.06 -0.93 -2.86
N ALA A 96 -20.97 -1.29 -4.15
CA ALA A 96 -21.95 -0.92 -5.16
C ALA A 96 -23.35 -1.50 -4.84
N ASN A 97 -23.43 -2.75 -4.40
CA ASN A 97 -24.70 -3.38 -3.99
C ASN A 97 -25.31 -2.71 -2.75
N ASP A 98 -24.47 -2.22 -1.85
CA ASP A 98 -24.87 -1.58 -0.60
C ASP A 98 -24.97 -0.04 -0.71
N ILE A 99 -24.92 0.51 -1.93
CA ILE A 99 -24.79 1.96 -2.16
C ILE A 99 -25.88 2.78 -1.47
N ASN A 100 -27.09 2.26 -1.33
CA ASN A 100 -28.22 2.93 -0.72
C ASN A 100 -28.31 2.71 0.80
N THR A 101 -27.42 1.93 1.40
CA THR A 101 -27.36 1.76 2.85
C THR A 101 -26.66 2.94 3.53
N ALA A 102 -26.95 3.18 4.82
CA ALA A 102 -26.28 4.22 5.60
C ALA A 102 -24.76 4.03 5.62
N ARG A 103 -24.29 2.75 5.66
CA ARG A 103 -22.89 2.38 5.64
C ARG A 103 -22.26 2.66 4.27
N GLY A 104 -22.90 2.24 3.18
CA GLY A 104 -22.44 2.51 1.82
C GLY A 104 -22.32 4.02 1.56
N GLN A 105 -23.36 4.79 1.90
CA GLN A 105 -23.36 6.25 1.77
C GLN A 105 -22.28 6.94 2.60
N LYS A 106 -21.98 6.44 3.80
CA LYS A 106 -20.86 6.94 4.60
C LYS A 106 -19.53 6.70 3.90
N THR A 107 -19.27 5.47 3.44
CA THR A 107 -18.03 5.11 2.76
C THR A 107 -17.83 5.88 1.46
N ILE A 108 -18.89 6.10 0.67
CA ILE A 108 -18.83 6.94 -0.53
C ILE A 108 -18.43 8.38 -0.20
N ARG A 109 -18.99 8.98 0.86
CA ARG A 109 -18.56 10.33 1.28
C ARG A 109 -17.10 10.36 1.68
N GLU A 110 -16.63 9.36 2.42
CA GLU A 110 -15.23 9.26 2.84
C GLU A 110 -14.28 9.07 1.65
N LEU A 111 -14.63 8.22 0.66
CA LEU A 111 -13.88 8.07 -0.60
C LEU A 111 -13.84 9.38 -1.40
N GLY A 112 -14.97 10.10 -1.48
CA GLY A 112 -15.03 11.41 -2.13
C GLY A 112 -14.11 12.43 -1.47
N ASN A 113 -14.08 12.49 -0.14
CA ASN A 113 -13.16 13.39 0.59
C ASN A 113 -11.68 13.08 0.30
N ILE A 114 -11.32 11.79 0.20
CA ILE A 114 -9.94 11.39 -0.14
C ILE A 114 -9.62 11.79 -1.58
N LEU A 115 -10.56 11.60 -2.50
CA LEU A 115 -10.39 12.01 -3.90
C LEU A 115 -10.19 13.53 -4.02
N ASP A 116 -10.96 14.33 -3.28
CA ASP A 116 -10.80 15.80 -3.22
C ASP A 116 -9.41 16.18 -2.67
N LEU A 117 -8.87 15.44 -1.71
CA LEU A 117 -7.52 15.65 -1.20
C LEU A 117 -6.45 15.30 -2.26
N GLN A 118 -6.64 14.25 -3.07
CA GLN A 118 -5.76 13.94 -4.20
C GLN A 118 -5.74 15.09 -5.23
N TYR A 119 -6.89 15.68 -5.55
CA TYR A 119 -6.97 16.84 -6.45
C TYR A 119 -6.20 18.04 -5.90
N LYS A 120 -6.38 18.34 -4.61
CA LYS A 120 -5.70 19.46 -3.95
C LYS A 120 -4.19 19.34 -3.98
N THR A 121 -3.62 18.13 -3.83
CA THR A 121 -2.17 17.95 -3.90
C THR A 121 -1.57 18.40 -5.22
N ILE A 122 -2.32 18.31 -6.31
CA ILE A 122 -1.88 18.75 -7.64
C ILE A 122 -2.10 20.23 -7.83
N GLU A 123 -3.24 20.78 -7.37
CA GLU A 123 -3.54 22.20 -7.44
C GLU A 123 -2.53 23.03 -6.63
N ASP A 124 -2.15 22.54 -5.43
CA ASP A 124 -1.22 23.23 -4.54
C ASP A 124 0.26 23.09 -4.99
N HIS A 125 0.59 22.05 -5.77
CA HIS A 125 1.94 21.77 -6.26
C HIS A 125 1.94 21.48 -7.77
N PRO A 126 1.68 22.49 -8.63
CA PRO A 126 1.57 22.30 -10.08
C PRO A 126 2.89 21.81 -10.74
N ASP A 127 4.03 22.07 -10.11
CA ASP A 127 5.36 21.62 -10.57
C ASP A 127 5.67 20.17 -10.14
N ASN A 128 4.74 19.50 -9.49
CA ASN A 128 4.78 18.07 -9.14
C ASN A 128 5.97 17.64 -8.26
N ASP A 129 6.47 18.51 -7.38
CA ASP A 129 7.63 18.24 -6.54
C ASP A 129 7.32 17.37 -5.30
N ASN A 130 6.04 17.17 -4.96
CA ASN A 130 5.62 16.42 -3.76
C ASN A 130 4.68 15.26 -4.08
N TYR A 131 5.25 14.16 -4.58
CA TYR A 131 4.51 12.92 -4.82
C TYR A 131 4.07 12.19 -3.54
N GLU A 132 4.67 12.49 -2.39
CA GLU A 132 4.43 11.73 -1.15
C GLU A 132 2.99 11.86 -0.65
N ASP A 133 2.44 13.07 -0.67
CA ASP A 133 1.06 13.32 -0.25
C ASP A 133 0.06 12.66 -1.20
N PHE A 134 0.30 12.78 -2.52
CA PHE A 134 -0.51 12.12 -3.52
C PHE A 134 -0.53 10.59 -3.32
N ILE A 135 0.65 9.96 -3.17
CA ILE A 135 0.80 8.52 -2.91
C ILE A 135 0.07 8.14 -1.61
N SER A 136 0.16 8.98 -0.59
CA SER A 136 -0.50 8.72 0.69
C SER A 136 -2.02 8.68 0.55
N TYR A 137 -2.61 9.64 -0.18
CA TYR A 137 -4.06 9.66 -0.43
C TYR A 137 -4.51 8.57 -1.39
N ASP A 138 -3.71 8.24 -2.42
CA ASP A 138 -3.95 7.10 -3.30
C ASP A 138 -4.09 5.80 -2.50
N HIS A 139 -3.14 5.54 -1.61
CA HIS A 139 -3.17 4.38 -0.73
C HIS A 139 -4.37 4.39 0.22
N GLN A 140 -4.70 5.55 0.80
CA GLN A 140 -5.86 5.67 1.68
C GLN A 140 -7.17 5.37 0.94
N PHE A 141 -7.29 5.78 -0.33
CA PHE A 141 -8.45 5.50 -1.16
C PHE A 141 -8.68 4.00 -1.31
N HIS A 142 -7.66 3.25 -1.71
CA HIS A 142 -7.71 1.80 -1.87
C HIS A 142 -7.92 1.06 -0.53
N LEU A 143 -7.24 1.49 0.53
CA LEU A 143 -7.40 0.91 1.87
C LEU A 143 -8.82 1.10 2.39
N LEU A 144 -9.43 2.28 2.17
CA LEU A 144 -10.79 2.56 2.62
C LEU A 144 -11.83 1.68 1.90
N LEU A 145 -11.64 1.47 0.58
CA LEU A 145 -12.47 0.55 -0.20
C LEU A 145 -12.43 -0.87 0.40
N VAL A 146 -11.23 -1.38 0.68
CA VAL A 146 -11.09 -2.75 1.22
C VAL A 146 -11.62 -2.85 2.65
N LYS A 147 -11.43 -1.82 3.47
CA LYS A 147 -11.95 -1.76 4.84
C LYS A 147 -13.48 -1.88 4.89
N TYR A 148 -14.17 -1.56 3.79
CA TYR A 148 -15.63 -1.67 3.70
C TYR A 148 -16.16 -3.06 4.04
N ILE A 149 -15.50 -4.14 3.62
CA ILE A 149 -15.99 -5.50 3.87
C ILE A 149 -15.85 -5.96 5.34
N ASN A 150 -15.15 -5.18 6.18
CA ASN A 150 -14.94 -5.45 7.61
C ASN A 150 -14.39 -6.86 7.89
N ASN A 151 -13.39 -7.26 7.11
CA ASN A 151 -12.68 -8.55 7.27
C ASN A 151 -11.23 -8.28 7.68
N ASP A 152 -10.89 -8.61 8.93
CA ASP A 152 -9.58 -8.29 9.50
C ASP A 152 -8.43 -8.98 8.77
N GLU A 153 -8.59 -10.24 8.34
CA GLU A 153 -7.56 -10.96 7.58
C GLU A 153 -7.32 -10.32 6.21
N VAL A 154 -8.37 -9.95 5.50
CA VAL A 154 -8.24 -9.24 4.22
C VAL A 154 -7.58 -7.88 4.43
N ASN A 155 -7.97 -7.14 5.46
CA ASN A 155 -7.36 -5.84 5.78
C ASN A 155 -5.86 -6.00 6.08
N HIS A 156 -5.45 -7.04 6.82
CA HIS A 156 -4.05 -7.32 7.14
C HIS A 156 -3.22 -7.61 5.88
N ILE A 157 -3.73 -8.51 5.03
CA ILE A 157 -3.09 -8.86 3.75
C ILE A 157 -2.97 -7.62 2.89
N PHE A 158 -4.05 -6.85 2.77
CA PHE A 158 -4.10 -5.69 1.88
C PHE A 158 -3.18 -4.55 2.33
N GLN A 159 -3.11 -4.25 3.63
CA GLN A 159 -2.17 -3.27 4.18
C GLN A 159 -0.71 -3.61 3.85
N ARG A 160 -0.34 -4.90 3.93
CA ARG A 160 0.99 -5.36 3.55
C ARG A 160 1.25 -5.15 2.05
N LEU A 161 0.29 -5.48 1.19
CA LEU A 161 0.41 -5.28 -0.26
C LEU A 161 0.58 -3.80 -0.61
N MET A 162 -0.23 -2.93 -0.02
CA MET A 162 -0.16 -1.48 -0.24
C MET A 162 1.16 -0.89 0.22
N TYR A 163 1.71 -1.38 1.32
CA TYR A 163 3.04 -0.98 1.75
C TYR A 163 4.13 -1.33 0.71
N LEU A 164 4.13 -2.57 0.21
CA LEU A 164 5.10 -3.00 -0.80
C LEU A 164 4.97 -2.17 -2.09
N ILE A 165 3.76 -1.83 -2.49
CA ILE A 165 3.50 -0.96 -3.64
C ILE A 165 4.04 0.45 -3.38
N LYS A 166 3.81 1.02 -2.19
CA LYS A 166 4.31 2.35 -1.82
C LYS A 166 5.82 2.47 -2.05
N LEU A 167 6.59 1.44 -1.69
CA LEU A 167 8.06 1.44 -1.89
C LEU A 167 8.48 1.55 -3.36
N THR A 168 7.60 1.21 -4.29
CA THR A 168 7.87 1.23 -5.73
C THR A 168 7.11 2.34 -6.48
N SER A 169 6.07 2.91 -5.89
CA SER A 169 5.14 3.85 -6.56
C SER A 169 5.81 5.16 -6.96
N GLN A 170 6.78 5.66 -6.21
CA GLN A 170 7.41 6.96 -6.46
C GLN A 170 7.99 7.03 -7.88
N SER A 171 8.75 6.03 -8.29
CA SER A 171 9.35 5.99 -9.64
C SER A 171 8.32 5.86 -10.78
N ALA A 172 7.15 5.28 -10.52
CA ALA A 172 6.10 5.18 -11.51
C ALA A 172 5.36 6.50 -11.73
N LEU A 173 5.24 7.32 -10.69
CA LEU A 173 4.58 8.63 -10.77
C LEU A 173 5.47 9.71 -11.41
N GLU A 174 6.79 9.49 -11.49
CA GLU A 174 7.73 10.32 -12.24
C GLU A 174 7.49 10.28 -13.76
N VAL A 175 6.65 9.35 -14.24
CA VAL A 175 6.27 9.30 -15.67
C VAL A 175 5.26 10.41 -15.99
N ASP A 176 5.59 11.23 -17.00
CA ASP A 176 4.77 12.35 -17.42
C ASP A 176 3.29 11.99 -17.63
N GLY A 177 2.40 12.76 -17.04
CA GLY A 177 0.95 12.59 -17.14
C GLY A 177 0.38 11.44 -16.29
N ARG A 178 1.21 10.65 -15.59
CA ARG A 178 0.70 9.49 -14.81
C ARG A 178 -0.19 9.90 -13.64
N ILE A 179 0.16 10.97 -12.93
CA ILE A 179 -0.66 11.47 -11.81
C ILE A 179 -2.03 11.92 -12.29
N THR A 180 -2.07 12.74 -13.35
CA THR A 180 -3.33 13.20 -13.94
C THR A 180 -4.16 12.03 -14.45
N GLY A 181 -3.51 11.04 -15.09
CA GLY A 181 -4.17 9.80 -15.54
C GLY A 181 -4.77 9.00 -14.37
N THR A 182 -4.03 8.86 -13.26
CA THR A 182 -4.52 8.19 -12.05
C THR A 182 -5.76 8.87 -11.47
N LEU A 183 -5.74 10.21 -11.38
CA LEU A 183 -6.90 10.98 -10.91
C LEU A 183 -8.13 10.80 -11.79
N ASP A 184 -7.97 10.85 -13.11
CA ASP A 184 -9.06 10.64 -14.05
C ASP A 184 -9.65 9.23 -13.92
N GLU A 185 -8.79 8.21 -13.72
CA GLU A 185 -9.18 6.84 -13.47
C GLU A 185 -9.98 6.72 -12.16
N HIS A 186 -9.47 7.31 -11.07
CA HIS A 186 -10.14 7.33 -9.75
C HIS A 186 -11.48 8.06 -9.81
N LYS A 187 -11.54 9.21 -10.50
CA LYS A 187 -12.78 9.97 -10.67
C LYS A 187 -13.85 9.16 -11.41
N LYS A 188 -13.48 8.54 -12.54
CA LYS A 188 -14.40 7.67 -13.31
C LYS A 188 -14.89 6.49 -12.48
N TYR A 189 -13.96 5.83 -11.77
CA TYR A 189 -14.29 4.74 -10.86
C TYR A 189 -15.30 5.19 -9.79
N PHE A 190 -15.02 6.30 -9.11
CA PHE A 190 -15.86 6.86 -8.07
C PHE A 190 -17.26 7.22 -8.58
N ASP A 191 -17.37 7.84 -9.76
CA ASP A 191 -18.64 8.23 -10.34
C ASP A 191 -19.53 7.00 -10.65
N TYR A 192 -18.95 5.93 -11.22
CA TYR A 192 -19.70 4.69 -11.44
C TYR A 192 -20.08 3.98 -10.15
N LEU A 193 -19.18 3.95 -9.17
CA LEU A 193 -19.43 3.36 -7.87
C LEU A 193 -20.57 4.09 -7.14
N LYS A 194 -20.54 5.44 -7.12
CA LYS A 194 -21.58 6.29 -6.54
C LYS A 194 -22.94 6.12 -7.22
N ALA A 195 -22.95 5.81 -8.51
CA ALA A 195 -24.16 5.50 -9.27
C ALA A 195 -24.67 4.05 -9.04
N GLY A 196 -24.00 3.24 -8.21
CA GLY A 196 -24.34 1.84 -7.97
C GLY A 196 -24.04 0.92 -9.17
N ASN A 197 -23.25 1.38 -10.14
CA ASN A 197 -22.87 0.60 -11.32
C ASN A 197 -21.58 -0.19 -11.03
N GLY A 198 -21.71 -1.29 -10.29
CA GLY A 198 -20.60 -2.12 -9.84
C GLY A 198 -19.77 -2.69 -11.00
N ASP A 199 -20.39 -3.10 -12.10
CA ASP A 199 -19.70 -3.72 -13.24
C ASP A 199 -18.78 -2.70 -13.94
N LYS A 200 -19.27 -1.49 -14.19
CA LYS A 200 -18.44 -0.44 -14.78
C LYS A 200 -17.36 0.05 -13.83
N ALA A 201 -17.69 0.23 -12.54
CA ALA A 201 -16.69 0.58 -11.54
C ALA A 201 -15.59 -0.49 -11.48
N TYR A 202 -15.95 -1.77 -11.47
CA TYR A 202 -15.01 -2.89 -11.51
C TYR A 202 -14.09 -2.81 -12.73
N SER A 203 -14.63 -2.63 -13.93
CA SER A 203 -13.83 -2.54 -15.16
C SER A 203 -12.80 -1.41 -15.08
N ILE A 204 -13.22 -0.20 -14.67
CA ILE A 204 -12.31 0.94 -14.54
C ILE A 204 -11.22 0.68 -13.48
N LEU A 205 -11.58 0.06 -12.36
CA LEU A 205 -10.62 -0.29 -11.30
C LEU A 205 -9.57 -1.28 -11.80
N ILE A 206 -9.98 -2.32 -12.53
CA ILE A 206 -9.04 -3.31 -13.08
C ILE A 206 -8.09 -2.67 -14.08
N ASP A 207 -8.61 -1.84 -15.00
CA ASP A 207 -7.80 -1.11 -15.97
C ASP A 207 -6.79 -0.19 -15.27
N HIS A 208 -7.21 0.53 -14.24
CA HIS A 208 -6.34 1.35 -13.40
C HIS A 208 -5.20 0.53 -12.77
N LEU A 209 -5.53 -0.57 -12.08
CA LEU A 209 -4.54 -1.42 -11.42
C LEU A 209 -3.55 -2.04 -12.41
N MET A 210 -4.03 -2.46 -13.58
CA MET A 210 -3.17 -3.02 -14.63
C MET A 210 -2.26 -1.96 -15.24
N THR A 211 -2.73 -0.73 -15.44
CA THR A 211 -1.91 0.38 -15.95
C THR A 211 -0.76 0.71 -15.00
N VAL A 212 -1.00 0.72 -13.68
CA VAL A 212 0.05 0.86 -12.67
C VAL A 212 1.11 -0.23 -12.82
N SER A 213 0.70 -1.48 -13.03
CA SER A 213 1.63 -2.60 -13.27
C SER A 213 2.52 -2.38 -14.48
N TYR A 214 1.96 -1.96 -15.62
CA TYR A 214 2.74 -1.74 -16.86
C TYR A 214 3.73 -0.59 -16.71
N THR A 215 3.36 0.49 -16.05
CA THR A 215 4.27 1.62 -15.81
C THR A 215 5.50 1.20 -15.02
N HIS A 216 5.33 0.37 -13.99
CA HIS A 216 6.46 -0.17 -13.20
C HIS A 216 7.33 -1.15 -14.00
N LEU A 217 6.75 -1.94 -14.92
CA LEU A 217 7.47 -2.94 -15.70
C LEU A 217 8.33 -2.32 -16.81
N THR A 218 8.01 -1.11 -17.26
CA THR A 218 8.71 -0.43 -18.37
C THR A 218 9.81 0.50 -17.92
N LEU A 219 9.90 0.81 -16.61
CA LEU A 219 10.99 1.61 -16.08
C LEU A 219 12.30 0.79 -16.04
N PRO A 220 13.44 1.34 -16.49
CA PRO A 220 14.73 0.68 -16.37
C PRO A 220 15.06 0.48 -14.88
N THR A 221 15.33 -0.76 -14.48
CA THR A 221 15.90 -1.06 -13.16
C THR A 221 17.23 -0.32 -13.03
N LYS A 222 17.31 0.68 -12.16
CA LYS A 222 18.56 1.38 -11.80
C LYS A 222 19.45 0.48 -10.95
#